data_77be2edfa19dcc8f7ab9adfad086a286
#
_entry.id   77be2edfa19dcc8f7ab9adfad086a286
#
_cell.length_a   1.000
_cell.length_b   1.000
_cell.length_c   1.000
_cell.angle_alpha   90.00
_cell.angle_beta   90.00
_cell.angle_gamma   90.00
#
_symmetry.space_group_name_H-M   'P 1'
#
loop_
_entity.id
_entity.type
_entity.pdbx_description
1 polymer ?
#
loop_
_entity_poly.entity_id
_entity_poly.type
_entity_poly.pdbx_seq_one_letter_code
_entity_poly.pdbx_strand_id
1 'polypeptide(L)'
;GVKVTIKNGENVLGDSDIVKGGATIVLSYEGMEDVTYTVVASSDKELKDCYYEVKGTNLSVPYTENNPATVKEVKANITVADTATVSVLNGETELEDGAAVEEGMTLRITAEDGTKNDYTVKQKNTYNWTLDYVGRQQGNVWFGQMKRGDGDWANMTTYDSDGWPNWAVNTYYGPGLDAPQGTVTTTNPAVHGLLSTPPNSDIVTAMAYRVPKSGTVTFNVKDDEPYLRQSGNANG
;
A
#
# COMPACT_ATOMS: atom_id res chain seq x y z
N GLY A 1 -3.63 -35.16 29.37
CA GLY A 1 -3.26 -34.73 28.04
C GLY A 1 -1.89 -34.07 28.01
N VAL A 2 -1.32 -33.88 26.84
CA VAL A 2 -0.03 -33.16 26.70
C VAL A 2 -0.28 -31.67 26.93
N LYS A 3 0.53 -31.06 27.78
CA LYS A 3 0.59 -29.60 27.93
C LYS A 3 1.72 -29.07 27.07
N VAL A 4 1.40 -28.07 26.24
CA VAL A 4 2.39 -27.35 25.42
C VAL A 4 2.65 -26.00 26.05
N THR A 5 3.91 -25.64 26.25
CA THR A 5 4.32 -24.33 26.76
C THR A 5 5.41 -23.78 25.85
N ILE A 6 5.21 -22.54 25.34
CA ILE A 6 6.21 -21.84 24.54
C ILE A 6 6.84 -20.74 25.39
N LYS A 7 8.17 -20.67 25.40
CA LYS A 7 8.93 -19.72 26.23
C LYS A 7 9.96 -18.97 25.40
N ASN A 8 10.15 -17.71 25.74
CA ASN A 8 11.30 -16.93 25.31
C ASN A 8 12.16 -16.62 26.56
N GLY A 9 13.24 -17.38 26.75
CA GLY A 9 13.97 -17.43 28.02
C GLY A 9 13.06 -17.92 29.14
N GLU A 10 12.91 -17.14 30.19
CA GLU A 10 12.05 -17.45 31.35
C GLU A 10 10.56 -17.10 31.12
N ASN A 11 10.25 -16.28 30.10
CA ASN A 11 8.90 -15.79 29.87
C ASN A 11 8.07 -16.77 29.03
N VAL A 12 6.90 -17.14 29.55
CA VAL A 12 5.90 -17.91 28.79
C VAL A 12 5.18 -17.00 27.81
N LEU A 13 5.13 -17.40 26.54
CA LEU A 13 4.44 -16.66 25.49
C LEU A 13 2.95 -16.98 25.50
N GLY A 14 2.14 -15.96 25.27
CA GLY A 14 0.69 -16.06 25.07
C GLY A 14 0.31 -16.29 23.60
N ASP A 15 -1.00 -16.45 23.34
CA ASP A 15 -1.54 -16.81 22.03
C ASP A 15 -1.29 -15.75 20.94
N SER A 16 -1.04 -14.49 21.32
CA SER A 16 -0.78 -13.38 20.38
C SER A 16 0.70 -13.01 20.26
N ASP A 17 1.59 -13.70 21.00
CA ASP A 17 3.00 -13.40 20.97
C ASP A 17 3.68 -14.04 19.76
N ILE A 18 4.61 -13.30 19.15
CA ILE A 18 5.41 -13.81 18.04
C ILE A 18 6.49 -14.74 18.56
N VAL A 19 6.51 -15.97 18.08
CA VAL A 19 7.54 -16.96 18.40
C VAL A 19 8.78 -16.68 17.55
N LYS A 20 9.89 -16.38 18.22
CA LYS A 20 11.18 -16.07 17.57
C LYS A 20 12.18 -17.22 17.69
N GLY A 21 13.22 -17.17 16.89
CA GLY A 21 14.36 -18.06 16.98
C GLY A 21 15.00 -17.99 18.38
N GLY A 22 15.38 -19.16 18.90
CA GLY A 22 15.86 -19.32 20.27
C GLY A 22 14.74 -19.55 21.31
N ALA A 23 13.47 -19.34 20.97
CA ALA A 23 12.37 -19.75 21.83
C ALA A 23 12.34 -21.27 22.02
N THR A 24 11.81 -21.72 23.16
CA THR A 24 11.67 -23.15 23.48
C THR A 24 10.20 -23.56 23.51
N ILE A 25 9.93 -24.73 22.95
CA ILE A 25 8.62 -25.41 23.00
C ILE A 25 8.81 -26.59 23.96
N VAL A 26 8.11 -26.55 25.09
CA VAL A 26 8.16 -27.59 26.10
C VAL A 26 6.88 -28.40 26.06
N LEU A 27 7.01 -29.69 25.86
CA LEU A 27 5.92 -30.67 25.91
C LEU A 27 6.00 -31.43 27.25
N SER A 28 4.95 -31.28 28.05
CA SER A 28 4.89 -31.93 29.38
C SER A 28 3.70 -32.91 29.39
N TYR A 29 3.91 -34.09 29.93
CA TYR A 29 2.87 -35.08 30.20
C TYR A 29 3.07 -35.66 31.60
N GLU A 30 1.95 -35.84 32.30
CA GLU A 30 1.98 -36.35 33.68
C GLU A 30 2.71 -37.71 33.77
N GLY A 31 3.73 -37.78 34.63
CA GLY A 31 4.54 -38.99 34.82
C GLY A 31 5.66 -39.23 33.81
N MET A 32 5.89 -38.28 32.88
CA MET A 32 7.01 -38.34 31.93
C MET A 32 7.92 -37.12 32.06
N GLU A 33 9.17 -37.28 31.61
CA GLU A 33 10.10 -36.16 31.50
C GLU A 33 9.63 -35.18 30.38
N ASP A 34 9.83 -33.89 30.59
CA ASP A 34 9.54 -32.87 29.62
C ASP A 34 10.43 -33.00 28.37
N VAL A 35 9.83 -32.84 27.19
CA VAL A 35 10.55 -32.78 25.92
C VAL A 35 10.64 -31.35 25.47
N THR A 36 11.83 -30.85 25.19
CA THR A 36 12.08 -29.47 24.80
C THR A 36 12.62 -29.40 23.37
N TYR A 37 12.02 -28.53 22.56
CA TYR A 37 12.49 -28.17 21.22
C TYR A 37 12.92 -26.72 21.21
N THR A 38 13.97 -26.41 20.46
CA THR A 38 14.38 -25.01 20.20
C THR A 38 13.90 -24.56 18.84
N VAL A 39 13.26 -23.39 18.79
CA VAL A 39 12.82 -22.77 17.53
C VAL A 39 14.04 -22.22 16.80
N VAL A 40 14.16 -22.53 15.53
CA VAL A 40 15.20 -21.99 14.65
C VAL A 40 14.77 -20.64 14.14
N ALA A 41 15.69 -19.68 14.07
CA ALA A 41 15.43 -18.36 13.50
C ALA A 41 14.99 -18.47 12.03
N SER A 42 14.01 -17.67 11.66
CA SER A 42 13.47 -17.65 10.31
C SER A 42 14.45 -17.02 9.31
N SER A 43 14.63 -17.65 8.16
CA SER A 43 15.37 -17.08 7.01
C SER A 43 14.48 -16.38 5.98
N ASP A 44 13.19 -16.17 6.32
CA ASP A 44 12.22 -15.59 5.41
C ASP A 44 12.46 -14.07 5.24
N LYS A 45 12.98 -13.71 4.09
CA LYS A 45 13.31 -12.36 3.63
C LYS A 45 12.54 -11.96 2.38
N GLU A 46 11.44 -12.66 2.10
CA GLU A 46 10.64 -12.38 0.93
C GLU A 46 9.69 -11.22 1.15
N LEU A 47 9.47 -10.47 0.08
CA LEU A 47 8.44 -9.45 0.00
C LEU A 47 7.11 -10.18 -0.24
N LYS A 48 6.27 -10.26 0.79
CA LYS A 48 5.00 -11.03 0.78
C LYS A 48 3.93 -10.31 0.00
N ASP A 49 3.84 -9.00 0.19
CA ASP A 49 2.93 -8.12 -0.53
C ASP A 49 3.59 -6.76 -0.73
N CYS A 50 3.31 -6.15 -1.85
CA CYS A 50 3.90 -4.87 -2.21
C CYS A 50 2.95 -4.04 -3.05
N TYR A 51 2.75 -2.82 -2.59
CA TYR A 51 1.95 -1.84 -3.29
C TYR A 51 2.62 -1.28 -4.55
N TYR A 52 3.93 -1.42 -4.62
CA TYR A 52 4.75 -0.94 -5.72
C TYR A 52 4.98 -2.05 -6.75
N GLU A 53 5.21 -1.64 -8.01
CA GLU A 53 5.60 -2.58 -9.04
C GLU A 53 7.00 -3.14 -8.76
N VAL A 54 7.10 -4.47 -8.69
CA VAL A 54 8.36 -5.20 -8.49
C VAL A 54 8.70 -5.97 -9.76
N LYS A 55 9.90 -5.74 -10.30
CA LYS A 55 10.45 -6.50 -11.43
C LYS A 55 11.84 -7.02 -11.08
N GLY A 56 11.93 -8.31 -10.77
CA GLY A 56 13.16 -8.89 -10.22
C GLY A 56 13.55 -8.20 -8.92
N THR A 57 14.72 -7.59 -8.89
CA THR A 57 15.21 -6.81 -7.73
C THR A 57 14.96 -5.30 -7.86
N ASN A 58 14.13 -4.85 -8.79
CA ASN A 58 13.80 -3.44 -8.94
C ASN A 58 12.42 -3.17 -8.32
N LEU A 59 12.35 -2.17 -7.46
CA LEU A 59 11.15 -1.65 -6.83
C LEU A 59 10.82 -0.28 -7.41
N SER A 60 9.72 -0.16 -8.16
CA SER A 60 9.33 1.09 -8.83
C SER A 60 8.48 1.94 -7.89
N VAL A 61 9.08 2.93 -7.24
CA VAL A 61 8.41 3.85 -6.32
C VAL A 61 7.95 5.10 -7.07
N PRO A 62 6.69 5.56 -6.90
CA PRO A 62 6.24 6.83 -7.44
C PRO A 62 7.11 7.97 -6.91
N TYR A 63 7.53 8.85 -7.80
CA TYR A 63 8.35 10.00 -7.45
C TYR A 63 7.66 11.30 -7.83
N THR A 64 7.64 12.24 -6.89
CA THR A 64 7.29 13.63 -7.17
C THR A 64 8.38 14.54 -6.61
N GLU A 65 8.89 15.44 -7.42
CA GLU A 65 9.99 16.33 -7.08
C GLU A 65 9.72 17.16 -5.80
N ASN A 66 8.48 17.59 -5.62
CA ASN A 66 8.07 18.41 -4.48
C ASN A 66 7.44 17.63 -3.32
N ASN A 67 7.23 16.35 -3.50
CA ASN A 67 6.65 15.46 -2.48
C ASN A 67 7.11 14.01 -2.74
N PRO A 68 8.39 13.72 -2.54
CA PRO A 68 8.92 12.37 -2.69
C PRO A 68 8.29 11.45 -1.64
N ALA A 69 8.17 10.16 -1.96
CA ALA A 69 7.78 9.19 -0.96
C ALA A 69 8.83 9.14 0.17
N THR A 70 8.35 9.07 1.40
CA THR A 70 9.22 8.93 2.57
C THR A 70 9.51 7.46 2.87
N VAL A 71 10.58 7.19 3.62
CA VAL A 71 10.92 5.84 4.11
C VAL A 71 9.72 5.21 4.82
N LYS A 72 9.04 5.98 5.68
CA LYS A 72 7.84 5.52 6.39
C LYS A 72 6.72 5.09 5.44
N GLU A 73 6.46 5.88 4.40
CA GLU A 73 5.44 5.55 3.40
C GLU A 73 5.81 4.30 2.61
N VAL A 74 7.08 4.15 2.25
CA VAL A 74 7.54 2.95 1.54
C VAL A 74 7.39 1.72 2.42
N LYS A 75 7.83 1.77 3.68
CA LYS A 75 7.67 0.67 4.64
C LYS A 75 6.19 0.30 4.87
N ALA A 76 5.30 1.30 4.94
CA ALA A 76 3.87 1.08 5.16
C ALA A 76 3.15 0.40 3.96
N ASN A 77 3.75 0.44 2.78
CA ASN A 77 3.19 -0.11 1.54
C ASN A 77 3.81 -1.45 1.13
N ILE A 78 4.51 -2.11 2.03
CA ILE A 78 5.07 -3.45 1.83
C ILE A 78 4.78 -4.34 3.04
N THR A 79 4.69 -5.63 2.79
CA THR A 79 4.51 -6.65 3.83
C THR A 79 5.63 -7.67 3.71
N VAL A 80 6.23 -7.99 4.84
CA VAL A 80 7.27 -9.01 5.00
C VAL A 80 6.87 -10.00 6.10
N ALA A 81 7.70 -10.99 6.40
CA ALA A 81 7.46 -11.86 7.54
C ALA A 81 7.50 -11.07 8.86
N ASP A 82 6.70 -11.46 9.85
CA ASP A 82 6.57 -10.75 11.14
C ASP A 82 7.89 -10.64 11.92
N THR A 83 8.82 -11.57 11.69
CA THR A 83 10.15 -11.57 12.30
C THR A 83 11.22 -10.87 11.47
N ALA A 84 10.89 -10.46 10.24
CA ALA A 84 11.80 -9.73 9.37
C ALA A 84 11.73 -8.22 9.63
N THR A 85 12.81 -7.53 9.29
CA THR A 85 12.89 -6.07 9.37
C THR A 85 13.11 -5.46 8.00
N VAL A 86 12.63 -4.22 7.82
CA VAL A 86 12.77 -3.47 6.58
C VAL A 86 13.53 -2.18 6.83
N SER A 87 14.55 -1.92 6.02
CA SER A 87 15.28 -0.67 6.03
C SER A 87 15.45 -0.12 4.60
N VAL A 88 15.58 1.20 4.50
CA VAL A 88 15.97 1.89 3.26
C VAL A 88 17.35 2.48 3.46
N LEU A 89 18.26 2.20 2.52
CA LEU A 89 19.64 2.63 2.59
C LEU A 89 20.01 3.56 1.42
N ASN A 90 20.79 4.57 1.70
CA ASN A 90 21.54 5.34 0.72
C ASN A 90 23.01 4.92 0.80
N GLY A 91 23.45 4.11 -0.16
CA GLY A 91 24.70 3.37 -0.01
C GLY A 91 24.66 2.41 1.18
N GLU A 92 25.54 2.59 2.16
CA GLU A 92 25.59 1.78 3.39
C GLU A 92 24.83 2.43 4.57
N THR A 93 24.32 3.64 4.39
CA THR A 93 23.68 4.40 5.47
C THR A 93 22.18 4.13 5.49
N GLU A 94 21.68 3.62 6.60
CA GLU A 94 20.23 3.47 6.84
C GLU A 94 19.59 4.84 7.05
N LEU A 95 18.44 5.04 6.41
CA LEU A 95 17.69 6.28 6.45
C LEU A 95 16.58 6.23 7.49
N GLU A 96 16.33 7.38 8.11
CA GLU A 96 15.23 7.58 9.04
C GLU A 96 13.88 7.66 8.32
N ASP A 97 12.80 7.37 9.01
CA ASP A 97 11.44 7.28 8.46
C ASP A 97 10.95 8.53 7.71
N GLY A 98 11.43 9.72 8.10
CA GLY A 98 11.09 10.99 7.45
C GLY A 98 11.92 11.33 6.21
N ALA A 99 12.96 10.56 5.91
CA ALA A 99 13.82 10.81 4.76
C ALA A 99 13.10 10.51 3.44
N ALA A 100 13.43 11.30 2.41
CA ALA A 100 12.96 11.06 1.05
C ALA A 100 13.61 9.80 0.46
N VAL A 101 12.82 9.03 -0.28
CA VAL A 101 13.30 7.86 -1.01
C VAL A 101 13.55 8.24 -2.46
N GLU A 102 14.78 8.03 -2.93
CA GLU A 102 15.24 8.43 -4.25
C GLU A 102 15.69 7.22 -5.09
N GLU A 103 15.80 7.44 -6.39
CA GLU A 103 16.31 6.41 -7.31
C GLU A 103 17.74 6.00 -6.95
N GLY A 104 18.00 4.70 -7.03
CA GLY A 104 19.29 4.10 -6.71
C GLY A 104 19.46 3.70 -5.24
N MET A 105 18.57 4.13 -4.36
CA MET A 105 18.54 3.65 -2.98
C MET A 105 18.18 2.17 -2.92
N THR A 106 18.48 1.55 -1.79
CA THR A 106 18.23 0.13 -1.55
C THR A 106 17.16 -0.05 -0.49
N LEU A 107 16.08 -0.76 -0.83
CA LEU A 107 15.18 -1.35 0.15
C LEU A 107 15.74 -2.71 0.55
N ARG A 108 16.05 -2.89 1.81
CA ARG A 108 16.60 -4.14 2.38
C ARG A 108 15.60 -4.81 3.29
N ILE A 109 15.36 -6.08 3.04
CA ILE A 109 14.62 -6.96 3.95
C ILE A 109 15.64 -7.85 4.65
N THR A 110 15.66 -7.82 5.97
CA THR A 110 16.55 -8.65 6.78
C THR A 110 15.70 -9.66 7.55
N ALA A 111 15.89 -10.94 7.30
CA ALA A 111 15.25 -12.02 8.03
C ALA A 111 15.79 -12.11 9.46
N GLU A 112 15.11 -12.87 10.31
CA GLU A 112 15.48 -13.05 11.70
C GLU A 112 16.88 -13.67 11.88
N ASP A 113 17.28 -14.57 10.98
CA ASP A 113 18.62 -15.20 10.96
C ASP A 113 19.73 -14.27 10.43
N GLY A 114 19.39 -13.02 10.07
CA GLY A 114 20.32 -12.02 9.54
C GLY A 114 20.56 -12.11 8.03
N THR A 115 19.97 -13.07 7.32
CA THR A 115 20.05 -13.12 5.87
C THR A 115 19.26 -11.96 5.26
N LYS A 116 19.69 -11.48 4.08
CA LYS A 116 19.19 -10.24 3.49
C LYS A 116 18.69 -10.46 2.07
N ASN A 117 17.71 -9.64 1.67
CA ASN A 117 17.26 -9.50 0.30
C ASN A 117 17.15 -8.00 -0.02
N ASP A 118 17.78 -7.56 -1.10
CA ASP A 118 17.90 -6.16 -1.48
C ASP A 118 17.14 -5.88 -2.77
N TYR A 119 16.38 -4.79 -2.76
CA TYR A 119 15.69 -4.26 -3.92
C TYR A 119 16.22 -2.87 -4.23
N THR A 120 16.57 -2.61 -5.49
CA THR A 120 16.97 -1.28 -5.95
C THR A 120 15.74 -0.43 -6.23
N VAL A 121 15.66 0.72 -5.60
CA VAL A 121 14.60 1.71 -5.87
C VAL A 121 14.78 2.27 -7.27
N LYS A 122 13.72 2.26 -8.05
CA LYS A 122 13.59 2.91 -9.35
C LYS A 122 12.49 3.94 -9.32
N GLN A 123 12.70 5.06 -10.00
CA GLN A 123 11.64 6.03 -10.21
C GLN A 123 10.65 5.47 -11.23
N LYS A 124 9.37 5.54 -10.88
CA LYS A 124 8.30 5.22 -11.81
C LYS A 124 8.10 6.38 -12.78
N ASN A 125 8.25 6.11 -14.08
CA ASN A 125 8.14 7.13 -15.13
C ASN A 125 6.84 7.05 -15.92
N THR A 126 6.11 5.96 -15.78
CA THR A 126 4.84 5.71 -16.47
C THR A 126 3.77 5.42 -15.45
N TYR A 127 2.67 6.14 -15.51
CA TYR A 127 1.58 6.05 -14.55
C TYR A 127 0.31 5.65 -15.29
N ASN A 128 -0.36 4.65 -14.76
CA ASN A 128 -1.64 4.18 -15.27
C ASN A 128 -2.71 4.45 -14.23
N TRP A 129 -3.74 5.21 -14.60
CA TRP A 129 -4.82 5.55 -13.70
C TRP A 129 -5.43 4.34 -12.99
N THR A 130 -5.79 3.31 -13.74
CA THR A 130 -6.47 2.14 -13.18
C THR A 130 -5.58 1.26 -12.32
N LEU A 131 -4.27 1.25 -12.57
CA LEU A 131 -3.32 0.44 -11.83
C LEU A 131 -2.67 1.19 -10.66
N ASP A 132 -2.44 2.49 -10.81
CA ASP A 132 -1.68 3.27 -9.84
C ASP A 132 -2.56 4.02 -8.84
N TYR A 133 -3.84 4.16 -9.14
CA TYR A 133 -4.84 4.71 -8.22
C TYR A 133 -5.41 3.66 -7.28
N VAL A 134 -4.92 2.44 -7.36
CA VAL A 134 -5.40 1.34 -6.54
C VAL A 134 -4.92 1.55 -5.11
N GLY A 135 -5.81 1.83 -4.19
CA GLY A 135 -5.53 1.57 -2.87
C GLY A 135 -5.49 2.71 -1.87
N ARG A 136 -5.00 2.37 -0.79
CA ARG A 136 -5.03 2.92 0.54
C ARG A 136 -4.59 4.37 0.71
N GLN A 137 -4.04 4.97 -0.34
CA GLN A 137 -3.65 6.38 -0.35
C GLN A 137 -4.01 6.95 -1.71
N GLN A 138 -4.56 8.15 -1.73
CA GLN A 138 -4.51 8.94 -2.93
C GLN A 138 -3.04 9.02 -3.31
N GLY A 139 -2.70 8.46 -4.48
CA GLY A 139 -1.34 8.24 -4.88
C GLY A 139 -0.52 9.52 -4.93
N ASN A 140 0.78 9.41 -4.97
CA ASN A 140 1.66 10.56 -5.07
C ASN A 140 1.43 11.36 -6.36
N VAL A 141 0.80 10.77 -7.36
CA VAL A 141 0.55 11.37 -8.67
C VAL A 141 -0.92 11.48 -9.06
N TRP A 142 -1.76 10.52 -8.65
CA TRP A 142 -3.19 10.53 -8.94
C TRP A 142 -4.01 10.87 -7.71
N PHE A 143 -5.00 11.75 -7.86
CA PHE A 143 -5.86 12.20 -6.78
C PHE A 143 -7.31 12.23 -7.23
N GLY A 144 -8.20 11.70 -6.42
CA GLY A 144 -9.60 12.02 -6.47
C GLY A 144 -9.83 13.40 -5.84
N GLN A 145 -10.43 14.29 -6.57
CA GLN A 145 -10.73 15.62 -6.07
C GLN A 145 -12.22 15.94 -6.24
N MET A 146 -12.70 16.81 -5.40
CA MET A 146 -14.03 17.39 -5.52
C MET A 146 -14.01 18.89 -5.25
N LYS A 147 -14.97 19.58 -5.78
CA LYS A 147 -15.33 20.96 -5.38
C LYS A 147 -16.85 21.08 -5.26
N ARG A 148 -17.30 22.05 -4.49
CA ARG A 148 -18.70 22.40 -4.37
C ARG A 148 -18.91 23.81 -4.87
N GLY A 149 -19.82 23.99 -5.83
CA GLY A 149 -20.07 25.28 -6.49
C GLY A 149 -18.79 25.90 -7.03
N ASP A 150 -18.58 27.18 -6.74
CA ASP A 150 -17.38 27.94 -7.12
C ASP A 150 -16.23 27.82 -6.11
N GLY A 151 -16.32 26.88 -5.13
CA GLY A 151 -15.28 26.63 -4.15
C GLY A 151 -14.01 26.02 -4.75
N ASP A 152 -12.99 25.91 -3.91
CA ASP A 152 -11.71 25.32 -4.29
C ASP A 152 -11.78 23.79 -4.44
N TRP A 153 -10.89 23.24 -5.26
CA TRP A 153 -10.69 21.81 -5.35
C TRP A 153 -10.05 21.27 -4.07
N ALA A 154 -10.65 20.25 -3.50
CA ALA A 154 -10.12 19.54 -2.34
C ALA A 154 -9.91 18.06 -2.65
N ASN A 155 -8.85 17.47 -2.09
CA ASN A 155 -8.65 16.03 -2.20
C ASN A 155 -9.74 15.29 -1.43
N MET A 156 -10.23 14.19 -2.00
CA MET A 156 -11.11 13.26 -1.29
C MET A 156 -10.31 12.57 -0.18
N THR A 157 -10.86 12.49 1.02
CA THR A 157 -10.14 12.03 2.21
C THR A 157 -10.62 10.72 2.77
N THR A 158 -11.82 10.30 2.43
CA THR A 158 -12.40 9.05 2.92
C THR A 158 -12.20 7.95 1.89
N TYR A 159 -11.70 6.82 2.35
CA TYR A 159 -11.44 5.64 1.53
C TYR A 159 -12.26 4.45 2.03
N ASP A 160 -12.94 3.79 1.13
CA ASP A 160 -13.68 2.57 1.36
C ASP A 160 -13.13 1.44 0.49
N SER A 161 -12.59 0.41 1.14
CA SER A 161 -12.03 -0.76 0.46
C SER A 161 -13.09 -1.70 -0.08
N ASP A 162 -14.27 -1.69 0.50
CA ASP A 162 -15.36 -2.61 0.12
C ASP A 162 -16.10 -2.10 -1.11
N GLY A 163 -15.93 -0.82 -1.40
CA GLY A 163 -16.51 -0.17 -2.57
C GLY A 163 -18.05 -0.09 -2.56
N TRP A 164 -18.57 0.96 -3.15
CA TRP A 164 -20.01 1.11 -3.33
C TRP A 164 -20.32 1.41 -4.81
N PRO A 165 -21.37 0.87 -5.34
CA PRO A 165 -22.16 -0.31 -4.92
C PRO A 165 -21.45 -1.59 -5.37
N ASN A 166 -21.29 -2.57 -4.55
CA ASN A 166 -20.83 -3.96 -4.69
C ASN A 166 -19.94 -4.40 -5.88
N TRP A 167 -19.63 -3.53 -6.82
CA TRP A 167 -18.82 -3.76 -8.02
C TRP A 167 -17.61 -2.82 -8.13
N ALA A 168 -17.48 -1.87 -7.19
CA ALA A 168 -16.37 -0.94 -7.08
C ALA A 168 -15.47 -1.36 -5.91
N VAL A 169 -14.19 -1.51 -6.14
CA VAL A 169 -13.26 -2.10 -5.17
C VAL A 169 -12.56 -1.05 -4.32
N ASN A 170 -12.34 0.15 -4.83
CA ASN A 170 -11.67 1.22 -4.11
C ASN A 170 -12.39 2.54 -4.37
N THR A 171 -12.95 3.11 -3.34
CA THR A 171 -13.74 4.33 -3.46
C THR A 171 -13.20 5.41 -2.55
N TYR A 172 -12.96 6.59 -3.11
CA TYR A 172 -12.69 7.79 -2.34
C TYR A 172 -13.86 8.75 -2.42
N TYR A 173 -14.16 9.42 -1.31
CA TYR A 173 -15.16 10.48 -1.26
C TYR A 173 -14.72 11.63 -0.37
N GLY A 174 -15.34 12.77 -0.58
CA GLY A 174 -14.94 14.03 0.05
C GLY A 174 -15.33 14.13 1.51
N PRO A 175 -14.66 15.04 2.24
CA PRO A 175 -15.02 15.32 3.63
C PRO A 175 -16.43 15.90 3.72
N GLY A 176 -17.17 15.45 4.73
CA GLY A 176 -18.52 15.95 5.03
C GLY A 176 -19.60 15.51 4.04
N LEU A 177 -19.32 14.49 3.24
CA LEU A 177 -20.29 13.83 2.40
C LEU A 177 -20.53 12.42 2.91
N ASP A 178 -21.80 12.06 3.04
CA ASP A 178 -22.17 10.66 3.21
C ASP A 178 -21.94 9.91 1.90
N ALA A 179 -21.32 8.75 1.98
CA ALA A 179 -21.21 7.89 0.80
C ALA A 179 -22.61 7.60 0.22
N PRO A 180 -22.80 7.65 -1.07
CA PRO A 180 -21.85 7.66 -2.18
C PRO A 180 -21.86 8.98 -2.98
N GLN A 181 -21.86 10.10 -2.33
CA GLN A 181 -21.97 11.39 -3.00
C GLN A 181 -20.58 11.96 -3.33
N GLY A 182 -20.32 12.18 -4.62
CA GLY A 182 -19.05 12.72 -5.10
C GLY A 182 -17.89 11.74 -4.92
N THR A 183 -17.90 10.66 -5.67
CA THR A 183 -16.92 9.58 -5.56
C THR A 183 -15.97 9.51 -6.75
N VAL A 184 -14.73 9.17 -6.48
CA VAL A 184 -13.80 8.61 -7.45
C VAL A 184 -13.59 7.15 -7.10
N THR A 185 -13.92 6.28 -8.01
CA THR A 185 -13.92 4.84 -7.80
C THR A 185 -13.02 4.17 -8.81
N THR A 186 -12.18 3.24 -8.35
CA THR A 186 -11.51 2.29 -9.23
C THR A 186 -12.14 0.93 -9.03
N THR A 187 -12.66 0.35 -10.09
CA THR A 187 -13.06 -1.04 -10.12
C THR A 187 -11.84 -1.93 -10.36
N ASN A 188 -11.98 -3.25 -10.17
CA ASN A 188 -10.99 -4.26 -10.47
C ASN A 188 -10.05 -3.79 -11.59
N PRO A 189 -8.71 -3.86 -11.42
CA PRO A 189 -7.69 -3.20 -12.23
C PRO A 189 -7.77 -3.41 -13.74
N ALA A 190 -8.63 -4.30 -14.18
CA ALA A 190 -8.81 -4.56 -15.61
C ALA A 190 -9.87 -3.68 -16.29
N VAL A 191 -10.72 -2.93 -15.59
CA VAL A 191 -11.95 -2.49 -16.24
C VAL A 191 -12.29 -1.00 -16.19
N HIS A 192 -12.40 -0.30 -15.05
CA HIS A 192 -12.93 1.08 -15.08
C HIS A 192 -12.54 1.96 -13.90
N GLY A 193 -12.13 3.21 -14.17
CA GLY A 193 -12.23 4.29 -13.19
C GLY A 193 -13.57 5.01 -13.39
N LEU A 194 -14.29 5.25 -12.33
CA LEU A 194 -15.56 5.98 -12.34
C LEU A 194 -15.42 7.30 -11.60
N LEU A 195 -15.82 8.37 -12.27
CA LEU A 195 -16.13 9.64 -11.64
C LEU A 195 -17.64 9.71 -11.45
N SER A 196 -18.09 9.87 -10.23
CA SER A 196 -19.51 10.00 -9.92
C SER A 196 -19.77 11.32 -9.22
N THR A 197 -20.76 12.02 -9.73
CA THR A 197 -21.28 13.27 -9.14
C THR A 197 -22.73 13.04 -8.74
N PRO A 198 -23.18 13.48 -7.55
CA PRO A 198 -24.58 13.35 -7.16
C PRO A 198 -25.48 14.10 -8.15
N PRO A 199 -26.61 13.51 -8.54
CA PRO A 199 -27.57 14.20 -9.40
C PRO A 199 -28.10 15.46 -8.66
N ASN A 200 -28.28 16.54 -9.43
CA ASN A 200 -28.81 17.81 -8.93
C ASN A 200 -28.00 18.45 -7.79
N SER A 201 -26.72 18.21 -7.71
CA SER A 201 -25.82 18.82 -6.73
C SER A 201 -24.88 19.81 -7.39
N ASP A 202 -24.38 20.74 -6.59
CA ASP A 202 -23.29 21.66 -6.96
C ASP A 202 -21.91 21.01 -6.83
N ILE A 203 -21.85 19.71 -6.61
CA ILE A 203 -20.61 18.96 -6.44
C ILE A 203 -20.09 18.50 -7.80
N VAL A 204 -18.84 18.83 -8.07
CA VAL A 204 -18.09 18.34 -9.23
C VAL A 204 -16.95 17.47 -8.76
N THR A 205 -16.77 16.32 -9.37
CA THR A 205 -15.65 15.40 -9.10
C THR A 205 -14.67 15.41 -10.25
N ALA A 206 -13.40 15.26 -9.93
CA ALA A 206 -12.34 15.18 -10.91
C ALA A 206 -11.26 14.20 -10.48
N MET A 207 -10.60 13.67 -11.49
CA MET A 207 -9.34 12.98 -11.34
C MET A 207 -8.22 13.98 -11.65
N ALA A 208 -7.33 14.21 -10.69
CA ALA A 208 -6.21 15.09 -10.86
C ALA A 208 -4.91 14.28 -10.99
N TYR A 209 -4.06 14.70 -11.90
CA TYR A 209 -2.71 14.18 -12.06
C TYR A 209 -1.70 15.24 -11.63
N ARG A 210 -0.91 14.89 -10.62
CA ARG A 210 0.22 15.72 -10.21
C ARG A 210 1.41 15.37 -11.07
N VAL A 211 1.90 16.34 -11.83
CA VAL A 211 3.12 16.17 -12.64
C VAL A 211 4.29 15.89 -11.71
N PRO A 212 4.96 14.74 -11.81
CA PRO A 212 5.99 14.32 -10.86
C PRO A 212 7.27 15.18 -10.91
N LYS A 213 7.58 15.75 -12.06
CA LYS A 213 8.71 16.66 -12.26
C LYS A 213 8.48 17.58 -13.45
N SER A 214 9.23 18.65 -13.52
CA SER A 214 9.23 19.56 -14.68
C SER A 214 9.58 18.82 -15.97
N GLY A 215 8.86 19.09 -17.05
CA GLY A 215 9.10 18.46 -18.34
C GLY A 215 7.83 18.31 -19.18
N THR A 216 7.89 17.44 -20.17
CA THR A 216 6.75 17.11 -21.03
C THR A 216 5.99 15.91 -20.47
N VAL A 217 4.68 16.04 -20.35
CA VAL A 217 3.78 14.96 -19.98
C VAL A 217 3.01 14.52 -21.22
N THR A 218 2.99 13.24 -21.51
CA THR A 218 2.18 12.66 -22.57
C THR A 218 1.08 11.82 -21.95
N PHE A 219 -0.17 12.18 -22.23
CA PHE A 219 -1.32 11.38 -21.88
C PHE A 219 -1.70 10.48 -23.05
N ASN A 220 -1.61 9.18 -22.84
CA ASN A 220 -2.05 8.19 -23.80
C ASN A 220 -3.37 7.60 -23.31
N VAL A 221 -4.37 7.65 -24.16
CA VAL A 221 -5.59 6.88 -23.97
C VAL A 221 -5.41 5.58 -24.73
N LYS A 222 -5.54 4.45 -24.05
CA LYS A 222 -5.38 3.14 -24.69
C LYS A 222 -6.54 2.89 -25.66
N ASP A 223 -6.25 2.29 -26.80
CA ASP A 223 -7.02 2.25 -28.03
C ASP A 223 -8.45 1.69 -27.96
N ASP A 224 -8.87 1.16 -26.85
CA ASP A 224 -10.22 0.59 -26.68
C ASP A 224 -11.18 1.58 -26.00
N GLU A 225 -11.30 2.76 -26.59
CA GLU A 225 -12.30 3.79 -26.33
C GLU A 225 -12.35 4.43 -24.92
N PRO A 226 -12.05 5.71 -24.81
CA PRO A 226 -12.48 6.48 -23.68
C PRO A 226 -14.00 6.68 -23.78
N TYR A 227 -14.76 5.84 -23.11
CA TYR A 227 -16.17 6.12 -22.94
C TYR A 227 -16.34 7.21 -21.89
N LEU A 228 -16.62 8.41 -22.32
CA LEU A 228 -17.45 9.32 -21.54
C LEU A 228 -18.90 8.82 -21.67
N ARG A 229 -19.24 7.84 -20.86
CA ARG A 229 -20.63 7.39 -20.78
C ARG A 229 -21.32 8.17 -19.68
N GLN A 230 -22.17 9.07 -20.07
CA GLN A 230 -23.16 9.60 -19.15
C GLN A 230 -24.18 8.49 -18.86
N SER A 231 -24.07 7.84 -17.72
CA SER A 231 -25.10 6.93 -17.22
C SER A 231 -26.02 7.73 -16.28
N GLY A 232 -27.16 8.09 -16.76
CA GLY A 232 -28.19 8.78 -16.00
C GLY A 232 -29.28 9.26 -16.96
N ASN A 233 -30.51 9.23 -16.49
CA ASN A 233 -31.60 9.82 -17.27
C ASN A 233 -31.28 11.30 -17.48
N ALA A 234 -30.99 11.66 -18.72
CA ALA A 234 -31.01 13.04 -19.16
C ALA A 234 -32.45 13.52 -19.15
N ASN A 235 -33.02 13.73 -17.99
CA ASN A 235 -34.22 14.47 -17.75
C ASN A 235 -33.85 15.63 -16.84
N GLY A 236 -33.42 16.68 -17.48
CA GLY A 236 -33.23 17.99 -16.94
C GLY A 236 -33.18 18.96 -18.08
#